data_58b31ffc6b19012790fd7bf75993f369
#
_entry.id   58b31ffc6b19012790fd7bf75993f369
#
_cell.length_a   1.000
_cell.length_b   1.000
_cell.length_c   1.000
_cell.angle_alpha   90.00
_cell.angle_beta   90.00
_cell.angle_gamma   90.00
#
_symmetry.space_group_name_H-M   'P 1'
#
loop_
_entity.id
_entity.type
_entity.pdbx_description
1 polymer ?
#
loop_
_entity_poly.entity_id
_entity_poly.type
_entity_poly.pdbx_seq_one_letter_code
_entity_poly.pdbx_strand_id
1 'polypeptide(L)'
;MPGFPKYNRRKKRSLKDAVPALLVLFVIVVLISPEFRYQLFRLVDYPFHYKEYKHFGIRIPTRYAVHGIDVSRYQDRVDWERVAGMRVDDLRIQFAFIKATEGTWMIDPQFQDNWYGARKAGIVRGAYHYFLPDLSPKAQARHFFKAVKLRSGDLPPVVDIEETRGMSREQVRKYTKDFLTLLQSYFGAKPIIYTNRDFYKNHFANEPEFKPYCFWIAHYHVPDLTMPDDSKWHFWQHSDRGTVNGINEPVDFNVFYGDSSTLQKLCLP
;
A
#
# COMPACT_ATOMS: atom_id res chain seq x y z
N MET A 1 -52.33 53.82 -37.45
CA MET A 1 -52.29 53.31 -36.06
C MET A 1 -51.17 52.30 -35.96
N PRO A 2 -50.12 52.52 -35.16
CA PRO A 2 -49.00 51.59 -35.04
C PRO A 2 -49.39 50.42 -34.08
N GLY A 3 -49.15 49.17 -34.53
CA GLY A 3 -49.46 47.95 -33.81
C GLY A 3 -48.50 47.73 -32.66
N PHE A 4 -49.04 47.30 -31.50
CA PHE A 4 -48.31 46.98 -30.31
C PHE A 4 -47.47 45.69 -30.49
N PRO A 5 -46.24 45.59 -29.93
CA PRO A 5 -45.43 44.40 -30.05
C PRO A 5 -46.02 43.26 -29.20
N LYS A 6 -46.14 42.06 -29.80
CA LYS A 6 -46.59 40.85 -29.12
C LYS A 6 -45.57 40.45 -28.06
N TYR A 7 -45.96 40.46 -26.79
CA TYR A 7 -45.20 40.02 -25.65
C TYR A 7 -45.05 38.48 -25.69
N ASN A 8 -43.82 38.02 -25.96
CA ASN A 8 -43.50 36.60 -26.02
C ASN A 8 -43.42 36.03 -24.60
N ARG A 9 -44.46 35.35 -24.13
CA ARG A 9 -44.44 34.62 -22.84
C ARG A 9 -43.36 33.55 -22.89
N ARG A 10 -42.21 33.79 -22.26
CA ARG A 10 -41.23 32.73 -21.99
C ARG A 10 -41.94 31.64 -21.17
N LYS A 11 -42.09 30.42 -21.72
CA LYS A 11 -42.55 29.24 -21.02
C LYS A 11 -41.64 29.04 -19.81
N LYS A 12 -42.19 29.08 -18.59
CA LYS A 12 -41.47 28.65 -17.38
C LYS A 12 -41.18 27.19 -17.56
N ARG A 13 -39.90 26.84 -17.70
CA ARG A 13 -39.46 25.43 -17.69
C ARG A 13 -39.88 24.81 -16.38
N SER A 14 -40.60 23.69 -16.46
CA SER A 14 -41.02 22.92 -15.29
C SER A 14 -39.80 22.23 -14.66
N LEU A 15 -39.80 22.05 -13.35
CA LEU A 15 -38.75 21.26 -12.65
C LEU A 15 -38.61 19.87 -13.29
N LYS A 16 -39.71 19.32 -13.81
CA LYS A 16 -39.72 18.02 -14.52
C LYS A 16 -38.90 18.00 -15.82
N ASP A 17 -38.75 19.16 -16.48
CA ASP A 17 -37.95 19.27 -17.72
C ASP A 17 -36.45 19.38 -17.42
N ALA A 18 -36.07 19.71 -16.17
CA ALA A 18 -34.69 19.80 -15.72
C ALA A 18 -34.10 18.46 -15.25
N VAL A 19 -34.96 17.51 -14.85
CA VAL A 19 -34.53 16.20 -14.29
C VAL A 19 -33.61 15.41 -15.22
N PRO A 20 -33.89 15.29 -16.55
CA PRO A 20 -32.97 14.57 -17.44
C PRO A 20 -31.59 15.24 -17.57
N ALA A 21 -31.58 16.58 -17.64
CA ALA A 21 -30.31 17.33 -17.72
C ALA A 21 -29.49 17.23 -16.43
N LEU A 22 -30.13 17.20 -15.26
CA LEU A 22 -29.48 16.98 -13.97
C LEU A 22 -28.93 15.54 -13.85
N LEU A 23 -29.65 14.54 -14.36
CA LEU A 23 -29.16 13.16 -14.41
C LEU A 23 -27.93 13.01 -15.32
N VAL A 24 -27.94 13.63 -16.49
CA VAL A 24 -26.80 13.63 -17.41
C VAL A 24 -25.61 14.35 -16.77
N LEU A 25 -25.82 15.50 -16.13
CA LEU A 25 -24.76 16.22 -15.42
C LEU A 25 -24.19 15.38 -14.26
N PHE A 26 -25.04 14.71 -13.51
CA PHE A 26 -24.65 13.79 -12.44
C PHE A 26 -23.76 12.64 -12.97
N VAL A 27 -24.18 11.98 -14.05
CA VAL A 27 -23.38 10.92 -14.70
C VAL A 27 -22.04 11.45 -15.18
N ILE A 28 -22.01 12.66 -15.77
CA ILE A 28 -20.76 13.28 -16.23
C ILE A 28 -19.84 13.58 -15.04
N VAL A 29 -20.35 14.10 -13.94
CA VAL A 29 -19.58 14.39 -12.72
C VAL A 29 -19.03 13.09 -12.13
N VAL A 30 -19.82 12.00 -12.10
CA VAL A 30 -19.37 10.67 -11.66
C VAL A 30 -18.26 10.12 -12.56
N LEU A 31 -18.34 10.34 -13.86
CA LEU A 31 -17.33 9.84 -14.81
C LEU A 31 -16.03 10.65 -14.80
N ILE A 32 -16.09 11.96 -14.53
CA ILE A 32 -14.94 12.87 -14.66
C ILE A 32 -14.23 13.09 -13.30
N SER A 33 -14.98 13.09 -12.18
CA SER A 33 -14.41 13.37 -10.86
C SER A 33 -14.04 12.08 -10.12
N PRO A 34 -12.75 11.77 -9.95
CA PRO A 34 -12.31 10.64 -9.12
C PRO A 34 -12.80 10.76 -7.68
N GLU A 35 -12.80 11.98 -7.11
CA GLU A 35 -13.31 12.29 -5.77
C GLU A 35 -14.79 11.95 -5.62
N PHE A 36 -15.60 12.33 -6.60
CA PHE A 36 -17.04 12.07 -6.54
C PHE A 36 -17.37 10.58 -6.72
N ARG A 37 -16.65 9.89 -7.61
CA ARG A 37 -16.72 8.42 -7.71
C ARG A 37 -16.38 7.76 -6.40
N TYR A 38 -15.32 8.22 -5.74
CA TYR A 38 -14.91 7.73 -4.44
C TYR A 38 -16.00 7.93 -3.37
N GLN A 39 -16.62 9.11 -3.29
CA GLN A 39 -17.69 9.39 -2.32
C GLN A 39 -18.95 8.56 -2.62
N LEU A 40 -19.33 8.42 -3.89
CA LEU A 40 -20.47 7.58 -4.30
C LEU A 40 -20.20 6.11 -4.00
N PHE A 41 -19.00 5.63 -4.28
CA PHE A 41 -18.55 4.27 -3.99
C PHE A 41 -18.53 4.00 -2.47
N ARG A 42 -18.09 4.95 -1.66
CA ARG A 42 -18.19 4.87 -0.19
C ARG A 42 -19.62 4.66 0.30
N LEU A 43 -20.59 5.27 -0.35
CA LEU A 43 -21.99 5.16 0.03
C LEU A 43 -22.62 3.82 -0.38
N VAL A 44 -22.20 3.26 -1.50
CA VAL A 44 -22.86 2.09 -2.12
C VAL A 44 -22.12 0.78 -1.82
N ASP A 45 -20.81 0.71 -2.00
CA ASP A 45 -20.01 -0.53 -1.90
C ASP A 45 -19.21 -0.68 -0.60
N TYR A 46 -18.86 0.43 0.02
CA TYR A 46 -18.04 0.43 1.24
C TYR A 46 -18.67 -0.33 2.42
N PRO A 47 -20.00 -0.31 2.62
CA PRO A 47 -20.63 -1.07 3.71
C PRO A 47 -20.50 -2.59 3.58
N PHE A 48 -20.34 -3.12 2.35
CA PHE A 48 -20.37 -4.56 2.10
C PHE A 48 -18.99 -5.24 2.20
N HIS A 49 -17.91 -4.47 2.04
CA HIS A 49 -16.54 -5.02 1.95
C HIS A 49 -15.59 -4.50 3.03
N TYR A 50 -16.08 -3.62 3.90
CA TYR A 50 -15.30 -3.04 4.99
C TYR A 50 -16.09 -3.09 6.30
N LYS A 51 -15.39 -3.49 7.37
CA LYS A 51 -15.90 -3.39 8.73
C LYS A 51 -15.11 -2.34 9.49
N GLU A 52 -15.80 -1.52 10.28
CA GLU A 52 -15.17 -0.59 11.21
C GLU A 52 -14.72 -1.36 12.45
N TYR A 53 -13.43 -1.30 12.71
CA TYR A 53 -12.83 -1.88 13.91
C TYR A 53 -12.40 -0.74 14.85
N LYS A 54 -13.25 -0.40 15.80
CA LYS A 54 -13.02 0.73 16.73
C LYS A 54 -11.68 0.64 17.46
N HIS A 55 -11.25 -0.56 17.82
CA HIS A 55 -9.98 -0.79 18.52
C HIS A 55 -8.76 -0.52 17.64
N PHE A 56 -8.90 -0.66 16.32
CA PHE A 56 -7.86 -0.29 15.36
C PHE A 56 -8.05 1.13 14.82
N GLY A 57 -9.16 1.82 15.15
CA GLY A 57 -9.46 3.19 14.72
C GLY A 57 -9.70 3.36 13.22
N ILE A 58 -9.80 2.26 12.47
CA ILE A 58 -9.92 2.25 11.01
C ILE A 58 -10.96 1.25 10.52
N ARG A 59 -11.32 1.43 9.26
CA ARG A 59 -12.06 0.42 8.51
C ARG A 59 -11.10 -0.53 7.83
N ILE A 60 -11.36 -1.83 7.92
CA ILE A 60 -10.49 -2.89 7.39
C ILE A 60 -11.27 -3.70 6.36
N PRO A 61 -10.65 -4.04 5.20
CA PRO A 61 -11.27 -4.88 4.19
C PRO A 61 -11.55 -6.29 4.75
N THR A 62 -12.80 -6.74 4.69
CA THR A 62 -13.23 -8.04 5.24
C THR A 62 -12.94 -9.23 4.34
N ARG A 63 -12.50 -8.98 3.10
CA ARG A 63 -12.20 -10.02 2.09
C ARG A 63 -10.90 -10.77 2.35
N TYR A 64 -10.01 -10.20 3.17
CA TYR A 64 -8.65 -10.71 3.41
C TYR A 64 -8.52 -11.20 4.83
N ALA A 65 -7.98 -12.40 4.99
CA ALA A 65 -7.87 -13.07 6.29
C ALA A 65 -6.53 -12.83 6.99
N VAL A 66 -5.53 -12.31 6.26
CA VAL A 66 -4.17 -12.12 6.77
C VAL A 66 -3.85 -10.64 6.83
N HIS A 67 -3.65 -10.13 8.04
CA HIS A 67 -3.42 -8.72 8.32
C HIS A 67 -2.04 -8.50 8.91
N GLY A 68 -1.45 -7.39 8.57
CA GLY A 68 -0.14 -6.97 9.05
C GLY A 68 -0.04 -5.46 9.22
N ILE A 69 1.11 -5.05 9.67
CA ILE A 69 1.49 -3.64 9.83
C ILE A 69 2.86 -3.40 9.21
N ASP A 70 3.22 -2.16 9.01
CA ASP A 70 4.61 -1.82 8.81
C ASP A 70 5.05 -0.70 9.74
N VAL A 71 6.31 -0.77 10.15
CA VAL A 71 6.87 0.09 11.19
C VAL A 71 8.29 0.55 10.84
N SER A 72 8.63 1.72 11.36
CA SER A 72 9.95 2.33 11.30
C SER A 72 10.23 3.07 12.61
N ARG A 73 11.28 3.86 12.62
CA ARG A 73 11.58 4.78 13.73
C ARG A 73 10.42 5.72 14.10
N TYR A 74 9.47 5.95 13.18
CA TYR A 74 8.33 6.83 13.42
C TYR A 74 7.33 6.26 14.44
N GLN A 75 7.27 4.93 14.57
CA GLN A 75 6.46 4.25 15.59
C GLN A 75 7.20 4.10 16.92
N ASP A 76 8.44 4.58 17.00
CA ASP A 76 9.31 4.50 18.17
C ASP A 76 9.41 3.05 18.72
N ARG A 77 9.37 2.87 20.02
CA ARG A 77 9.46 1.58 20.67
C ARG A 77 8.15 0.81 20.58
N VAL A 78 8.18 -0.37 19.98
CA VAL A 78 7.04 -1.28 19.83
C VAL A 78 7.07 -2.39 20.88
N ASP A 79 5.98 -2.54 21.62
CA ASP A 79 5.75 -3.70 22.48
C ASP A 79 5.12 -4.84 21.65
N TRP A 80 5.96 -5.68 21.08
CA TRP A 80 5.55 -6.75 20.17
C TRP A 80 4.72 -7.85 20.84
N GLU A 81 4.83 -8.06 22.14
CA GLU A 81 4.00 -9.00 22.87
C GLU A 81 2.55 -8.51 22.93
N ARG A 82 2.36 -7.20 23.15
CA ARG A 82 1.03 -6.57 23.09
C ARG A 82 0.46 -6.53 21.66
N VAL A 83 1.29 -6.27 20.66
CA VAL A 83 0.89 -6.34 19.24
C VAL A 83 0.39 -7.73 18.90
N ALA A 84 1.16 -8.78 19.19
CA ALA A 84 0.79 -10.17 18.91
C ALA A 84 -0.42 -10.65 19.72
N GLY A 85 -0.59 -10.12 20.94
CA GLY A 85 -1.72 -10.43 21.81
C GLY A 85 -3.02 -9.73 21.43
N MET A 86 -2.97 -8.69 20.58
CA MET A 86 -4.17 -7.95 20.18
C MET A 86 -5.03 -8.78 19.24
N ARG A 87 -6.27 -9.03 19.66
CA ARG A 87 -7.29 -9.72 18.87
C ARG A 87 -8.59 -8.93 18.95
N VAL A 88 -9.20 -8.69 17.81
CA VAL A 88 -10.50 -8.03 17.72
C VAL A 88 -11.33 -8.85 16.73
N ASP A 89 -12.33 -9.55 17.21
CA ASP A 89 -13.03 -10.60 16.49
C ASP A 89 -12.02 -11.66 15.99
N ASP A 90 -12.02 -11.97 14.69
CA ASP A 90 -11.09 -12.91 14.07
C ASP A 90 -9.79 -12.25 13.57
N LEU A 91 -9.68 -10.90 13.72
CA LEU A 91 -8.55 -10.14 13.23
C LEU A 91 -7.42 -10.11 14.25
N ARG A 92 -6.22 -10.39 13.76
CA ARG A 92 -4.95 -10.25 14.49
C ARG A 92 -3.85 -9.80 13.53
N ILE A 93 -2.79 -9.22 14.08
CA ILE A 93 -1.58 -8.93 13.30
C ILE A 93 -0.76 -10.22 13.16
N GLN A 94 -0.55 -10.64 11.91
CA GLN A 94 0.12 -11.90 11.58
C GLN A 94 1.51 -11.67 10.98
N PHE A 95 1.73 -10.53 10.33
CA PHE A 95 3.03 -10.17 9.77
C PHE A 95 3.35 -8.68 9.98
N ALA A 96 4.63 -8.34 9.87
CA ALA A 96 5.09 -6.96 9.93
C ALA A 96 6.25 -6.72 8.95
N PHE A 97 6.21 -5.61 8.22
CA PHE A 97 7.37 -5.08 7.53
C PHE A 97 8.08 -4.05 8.40
N ILE A 98 9.40 -4.12 8.49
CA ILE A 98 10.21 -3.33 9.43
C ILE A 98 11.29 -2.60 8.64
N LYS A 99 11.34 -1.27 8.74
CA LYS A 99 12.38 -0.46 8.11
C LYS A 99 13.74 -0.86 8.66
N ALA A 100 14.64 -1.21 7.77
CA ALA A 100 16.01 -1.56 8.16
C ALA A 100 16.99 -0.44 7.80
N THR A 101 16.94 0.04 6.56
CA THR A 101 17.91 1.02 6.07
C THR A 101 17.29 1.94 5.02
N GLU A 102 17.99 3.06 4.75
CA GLU A 102 17.66 4.01 3.69
C GLU A 102 18.95 4.50 3.04
N GLY A 103 18.96 4.56 1.71
CA GLY A 103 20.10 5.01 0.95
C GLY A 103 21.38 4.26 1.33
N THR A 104 22.50 4.98 1.44
CA THR A 104 23.82 4.38 1.75
C THR A 104 24.30 4.66 3.17
N TRP A 105 23.51 5.36 3.98
CA TRP A 105 23.99 5.91 5.27
C TRP A 105 23.07 5.64 6.47
N MET A 106 21.74 5.53 6.27
CA MET A 106 20.83 5.44 7.39
C MET A 106 20.49 3.99 7.73
N ILE A 107 20.75 3.59 8.95
CA ILE A 107 20.15 2.40 9.57
C ILE A 107 19.05 2.90 10.49
N ASP A 108 17.85 2.33 10.36
CA ASP A 108 16.74 2.69 11.24
C ASP A 108 17.11 2.36 12.70
N PRO A 109 17.08 3.34 13.62
CA PRO A 109 17.54 3.14 15.00
C PRO A 109 16.67 2.10 15.75
N GLN A 110 15.42 1.89 15.36
CA GLN A 110 14.53 0.91 15.97
C GLN A 110 14.59 -0.46 15.30
N PHE A 111 15.36 -0.61 14.20
CA PHE A 111 15.36 -1.84 13.41
C PHE A 111 15.66 -3.08 14.23
N GLN A 112 16.75 -3.09 14.99
CA GLN A 112 17.20 -4.28 15.70
C GLN A 112 16.19 -4.69 16.78
N ASP A 113 15.67 -3.74 17.53
CA ASP A 113 14.68 -4.00 18.58
C ASP A 113 13.36 -4.51 17.99
N ASN A 114 12.88 -3.86 16.92
CA ASN A 114 11.68 -4.29 16.22
C ASN A 114 11.87 -5.64 15.54
N TRP A 115 13.02 -5.86 14.91
CA TRP A 115 13.36 -7.11 14.23
C TRP A 115 13.39 -8.30 15.18
N TYR A 116 14.04 -8.13 16.33
CA TYR A 116 14.10 -9.17 17.33
C TYR A 116 12.75 -9.37 18.04
N GLY A 117 12.08 -8.28 18.41
CA GLY A 117 10.80 -8.31 19.11
C GLY A 117 9.68 -8.97 18.32
N ALA A 118 9.54 -8.65 17.03
CA ALA A 118 8.54 -9.26 16.14
C ALA A 118 8.72 -10.79 16.07
N ARG A 119 9.97 -11.28 15.90
CA ARG A 119 10.25 -12.70 15.90
C ARG A 119 9.92 -13.36 17.22
N LYS A 120 10.34 -12.77 18.35
CA LYS A 120 10.07 -13.31 19.70
C LYS A 120 8.57 -13.44 19.95
N ALA A 121 7.78 -12.49 19.43
CA ALA A 121 6.32 -12.49 19.53
C ALA A 121 5.62 -13.42 18.52
N GLY A 122 6.36 -14.12 17.65
CA GLY A 122 5.80 -15.04 16.65
C GLY A 122 5.14 -14.36 15.45
N ILE A 123 5.45 -13.09 15.21
CA ILE A 123 4.98 -12.34 14.04
C ILE A 123 5.93 -12.61 12.87
N VAL A 124 5.37 -12.99 11.71
CA VAL A 124 6.12 -13.13 10.46
C VAL A 124 6.65 -11.75 10.08
N ARG A 125 7.94 -11.64 9.80
CA ARG A 125 8.57 -10.34 9.60
C ARG A 125 9.30 -10.25 8.27
N GLY A 126 9.32 -9.05 7.68
CA GLY A 126 10.09 -8.69 6.50
C GLY A 126 10.87 -7.41 6.75
N ALA A 127 12.10 -7.34 6.26
CA ALA A 127 12.93 -6.14 6.36
C ALA A 127 12.85 -5.35 5.05
N TYR A 128 12.66 -4.02 5.14
CA TYR A 128 12.66 -3.18 3.96
C TYR A 128 13.78 -2.14 3.94
N HIS A 129 14.22 -1.83 2.72
CA HIS A 129 15.17 -0.79 2.39
C HIS A 129 14.48 0.32 1.61
N TYR A 130 14.51 1.55 2.11
CA TYR A 130 14.07 2.72 1.36
C TYR A 130 15.11 3.07 0.29
N PHE A 131 14.78 2.74 -0.96
CA PHE A 131 15.69 2.81 -2.10
C PHE A 131 15.68 4.19 -2.75
N LEU A 132 16.84 4.79 -2.90
CA LEU A 132 17.05 6.08 -3.53
C LEU A 132 17.67 5.86 -4.93
N PRO A 133 16.91 6.03 -6.02
CA PRO A 133 17.35 5.64 -7.36
C PRO A 133 18.51 6.48 -7.91
N ASP A 134 18.78 7.67 -7.35
CA ASP A 134 19.93 8.51 -7.70
C ASP A 134 21.27 8.04 -7.08
N LEU A 135 21.23 7.04 -6.20
CA LEU A 135 22.39 6.47 -5.56
C LEU A 135 22.76 5.11 -6.13
N SER A 136 24.03 4.73 -5.97
CA SER A 136 24.53 3.42 -6.44
C SER A 136 23.74 2.24 -5.83
N PRO A 137 23.07 1.40 -6.65
CA PRO A 137 22.39 0.20 -6.17
C PRO A 137 23.32 -0.74 -5.39
N LYS A 138 24.55 -0.88 -5.83
CA LYS A 138 25.56 -1.72 -5.17
C LYS A 138 25.96 -1.19 -3.80
N ALA A 139 26.04 0.13 -3.64
CA ALA A 139 26.36 0.73 -2.34
C ALA A 139 25.19 0.55 -1.37
N GLN A 140 23.95 0.78 -1.81
CA GLN A 140 22.73 0.56 -1.02
C GLN A 140 22.58 -0.91 -0.64
N ALA A 141 22.78 -1.84 -1.57
CA ALA A 141 22.72 -3.28 -1.28
C ALA A 141 23.74 -3.68 -0.21
N ARG A 142 24.98 -3.22 -0.30
CA ARG A 142 25.99 -3.48 0.73
C ARG A 142 25.61 -2.91 2.09
N HIS A 143 24.96 -1.74 2.11
CA HIS A 143 24.48 -1.12 3.34
C HIS A 143 23.38 -1.97 3.99
N PHE A 144 22.39 -2.41 3.20
CA PHE A 144 21.32 -3.30 3.65
C PHE A 144 21.86 -4.66 4.15
N PHE A 145 22.79 -5.30 3.44
CA PHE A 145 23.39 -6.58 3.83
C PHE A 145 24.12 -6.55 5.18
N LYS A 146 24.68 -5.38 5.57
CA LYS A 146 25.31 -5.23 6.87
C LYS A 146 24.29 -5.21 8.02
N ALA A 147 23.14 -4.58 7.78
CA ALA A 147 22.10 -4.42 8.79
C ALA A 147 21.21 -5.66 8.95
N VAL A 148 20.88 -6.35 7.84
CA VAL A 148 19.84 -7.37 7.79
C VAL A 148 20.44 -8.77 7.69
N LYS A 149 19.95 -9.66 8.56
CA LYS A 149 20.23 -11.10 8.53
C LYS A 149 18.90 -11.84 8.52
N LEU A 150 18.48 -12.31 7.35
CA LEU A 150 17.27 -13.11 7.18
C LEU A 150 17.51 -14.55 7.64
N ARG A 151 16.48 -15.19 8.13
CA ARG A 151 16.47 -16.59 8.61
C ARG A 151 15.22 -17.30 8.09
N SER A 152 15.21 -18.62 8.19
CA SER A 152 14.00 -19.42 7.95
C SER A 152 12.78 -18.82 8.66
N GLY A 153 11.67 -18.72 7.94
CA GLY A 153 10.41 -18.11 8.40
C GLY A 153 10.32 -16.59 8.25
N ASP A 154 11.40 -15.89 7.87
CA ASP A 154 11.34 -14.47 7.52
C ASP A 154 10.81 -14.29 6.08
N LEU A 155 10.11 -13.22 5.80
CA LEU A 155 9.73 -12.82 4.44
C LEU A 155 10.96 -12.45 3.61
N PRO A 156 10.90 -12.54 2.27
CA PRO A 156 11.96 -12.03 1.39
C PRO A 156 12.30 -10.57 1.68
N PRO A 157 13.50 -10.11 1.32
CA PRO A 157 13.88 -8.72 1.49
C PRO A 157 12.97 -7.81 0.66
N VAL A 158 12.68 -6.61 1.16
CA VAL A 158 11.79 -5.65 0.50
C VAL A 158 12.56 -4.45 -0.01
N VAL A 159 12.27 -4.05 -1.23
CA VAL A 159 12.72 -2.79 -1.84
C VAL A 159 11.54 -1.83 -1.79
N ASP A 160 11.69 -0.74 -1.09
CA ASP A 160 10.71 0.35 -0.99
C ASP A 160 11.17 1.48 -1.92
N ILE A 161 10.42 1.67 -3.02
CA ILE A 161 10.71 2.70 -4.02
C ILE A 161 9.47 3.53 -4.34
N GLU A 162 9.54 4.83 -4.06
CA GLU A 162 8.41 5.74 -4.16
C GLU A 162 8.71 7.04 -4.93
N GLU A 163 9.97 7.35 -5.17
CA GLU A 163 10.37 8.60 -5.81
C GLU A 163 11.44 8.38 -6.90
N THR A 164 11.44 9.26 -7.88
CA THR A 164 12.40 9.19 -9.00
C THR A 164 13.69 9.94 -8.73
N ARG A 165 13.68 10.90 -7.82
CA ARG A 165 14.81 11.82 -7.52
C ARG A 165 15.43 12.47 -8.76
N GLY A 166 14.59 12.80 -9.74
CA GLY A 166 15.02 13.39 -10.99
C GLY A 166 15.56 12.42 -12.04
N MET A 167 15.56 11.12 -11.75
CA MET A 167 15.98 10.10 -12.72
C MET A 167 14.90 9.85 -13.77
N SER A 168 15.30 9.48 -14.99
CA SER A 168 14.37 9.04 -16.02
C SER A 168 13.71 7.70 -15.65
N ARG A 169 12.59 7.39 -16.30
CA ARG A 169 11.87 6.13 -16.10
C ARG A 169 12.78 4.92 -16.33
N GLU A 170 13.57 4.95 -17.37
CA GLU A 170 14.51 3.86 -17.74
C GLU A 170 15.61 3.71 -16.70
N GLN A 171 16.14 4.80 -16.19
CA GLN A 171 17.15 4.78 -15.14
C GLN A 171 16.59 4.22 -13.83
N VAL A 172 15.39 4.68 -13.43
CA VAL A 172 14.69 4.15 -12.24
C VAL A 172 14.50 2.64 -12.36
N ARG A 173 13.98 2.15 -13.50
CA ARG A 173 13.80 0.71 -13.75
C ARG A 173 15.11 -0.05 -13.69
N LYS A 174 16.12 0.42 -14.41
CA LYS A 174 17.43 -0.22 -14.45
C LYS A 174 18.03 -0.33 -13.05
N TYR A 175 18.04 0.75 -12.27
CA TYR A 175 18.67 0.77 -10.96
C TYR A 175 17.88 -0.05 -9.94
N THR A 176 16.56 -0.03 -10.03
CA THR A 176 15.71 -0.93 -9.25
C THR A 176 16.02 -2.39 -9.59
N LYS A 177 16.13 -2.73 -10.87
CA LYS A 177 16.45 -4.10 -11.31
C LYS A 177 17.84 -4.54 -10.86
N ASP A 178 18.84 -3.67 -10.95
CA ASP A 178 20.19 -3.93 -10.47
C ASP A 178 20.17 -4.23 -8.95
N PHE A 179 19.41 -3.44 -8.18
CA PHE A 179 19.29 -3.63 -6.74
C PHE A 179 18.56 -4.94 -6.39
N LEU A 180 17.43 -5.24 -7.03
CA LEU A 180 16.68 -6.50 -6.87
C LEU A 180 17.57 -7.71 -7.16
N THR A 181 18.39 -7.66 -8.20
CA THR A 181 19.31 -8.73 -8.57
C THR A 181 20.36 -8.96 -7.50
N LEU A 182 20.91 -7.89 -6.92
CA LEU A 182 21.87 -7.96 -5.83
C LEU A 182 21.26 -8.58 -4.56
N LEU A 183 20.02 -8.18 -4.20
CA LEU A 183 19.31 -8.75 -3.07
C LEU A 183 19.02 -10.24 -3.28
N GLN A 184 18.51 -10.61 -4.47
CA GLN A 184 18.21 -12.00 -4.79
C GLN A 184 19.46 -12.87 -4.74
N SER A 185 20.59 -12.38 -5.29
CA SER A 185 21.85 -13.11 -5.25
C SER A 185 22.38 -13.32 -3.83
N TYR A 186 22.19 -12.33 -2.94
CA TYR A 186 22.73 -12.41 -1.58
C TYR A 186 21.84 -13.23 -0.63
N PHE A 187 20.52 -13.07 -0.71
CA PHE A 187 19.59 -13.73 0.21
C PHE A 187 19.04 -15.05 -0.32
N GLY A 188 19.27 -15.40 -1.59
CA GLY A 188 18.73 -16.60 -2.21
C GLY A 188 17.23 -16.58 -2.46
N ALA A 189 16.57 -15.46 -2.24
CA ALA A 189 15.14 -15.28 -2.39
C ALA A 189 14.81 -14.06 -3.26
N LYS A 190 13.75 -14.18 -4.05
CA LYS A 190 13.28 -13.09 -4.92
C LYS A 190 12.68 -11.98 -4.05
N PRO A 191 13.18 -10.73 -4.14
CA PRO A 191 12.69 -9.63 -3.31
C PRO A 191 11.22 -9.27 -3.57
N ILE A 192 10.61 -8.61 -2.59
CA ILE A 192 9.30 -7.95 -2.71
C ILE A 192 9.57 -6.49 -3.11
N ILE A 193 8.73 -5.93 -3.98
CA ILE A 193 8.76 -4.51 -4.34
C ILE A 193 7.57 -3.81 -3.68
N TYR A 194 7.89 -2.85 -2.79
CA TYR A 194 6.90 -1.90 -2.28
C TYR A 194 6.96 -0.61 -3.09
N THR A 195 5.79 -0.11 -3.39
CA THR A 195 5.60 1.21 -4.01
C THR A 195 4.14 1.65 -3.88
N ASN A 196 3.86 2.94 -4.15
CA ASN A 196 2.49 3.38 -4.30
C ASN A 196 1.94 3.04 -5.70
N ARG A 197 0.59 3.00 -5.80
CA ARG A 197 -0.10 2.60 -7.04
C ARG A 197 0.24 3.47 -8.25
N ASP A 198 0.42 4.76 -8.06
CA ASP A 198 0.72 5.67 -9.17
C ASP A 198 2.16 5.50 -9.66
N PHE A 199 3.10 5.30 -8.74
CA PHE A 199 4.47 4.97 -9.10
C PHE A 199 4.55 3.62 -9.84
N TYR A 200 3.81 2.60 -9.35
CA TYR A 200 3.68 1.33 -10.06
C TYR A 200 3.18 1.54 -11.50
N LYS A 201 2.07 2.27 -11.67
CA LYS A 201 1.49 2.57 -12.99
C LYS A 201 2.50 3.22 -13.94
N ASN A 202 3.30 4.14 -13.42
CA ASN A 202 4.22 4.92 -14.23
C ASN A 202 5.54 4.21 -14.53
N HIS A 203 5.98 3.27 -13.67
CA HIS A 203 7.32 2.69 -13.74
C HIS A 203 7.33 1.18 -13.96
N PHE A 204 6.35 0.42 -13.48
CA PHE A 204 6.40 -1.05 -13.48
C PHE A 204 5.27 -1.72 -14.24
N ALA A 205 4.13 -1.04 -14.44
CA ALA A 205 2.99 -1.60 -15.17
C ALA A 205 3.40 -1.94 -16.61
N ASN A 206 2.96 -3.12 -17.07
CA ASN A 206 3.26 -3.68 -18.41
C ASN A 206 4.75 -3.97 -18.68
N GLU A 207 5.62 -3.93 -17.66
CA GLU A 207 7.05 -4.24 -17.79
C GLU A 207 7.31 -5.72 -17.47
N PRO A 208 7.63 -6.56 -18.49
CA PRO A 208 7.76 -8.01 -18.30
C PRO A 208 8.81 -8.41 -17.27
N GLU A 209 9.86 -7.61 -17.14
CA GLU A 209 10.97 -7.90 -16.23
C GLU A 209 10.60 -7.77 -14.75
N PHE A 210 9.52 -7.04 -14.41
CA PHE A 210 9.02 -6.90 -13.04
C PHE A 210 7.88 -7.85 -12.71
N LYS A 211 7.19 -8.44 -13.69
CA LYS A 211 6.08 -9.40 -13.48
C LYS A 211 6.40 -10.57 -12.53
N PRO A 212 7.65 -11.11 -12.50
CA PRO A 212 7.98 -12.23 -11.62
C PRO A 212 8.12 -11.86 -10.13
N TYR A 213 8.04 -10.58 -9.77
CA TYR A 213 8.21 -10.13 -8.38
C TYR A 213 6.88 -10.03 -7.65
N CYS A 214 6.93 -10.23 -6.32
CA CYS A 214 5.81 -9.91 -5.46
C CYS A 214 5.72 -8.39 -5.29
N PHE A 215 4.51 -7.85 -5.42
CA PHE A 215 4.25 -6.44 -5.18
C PHE A 215 3.50 -6.21 -3.87
N TRP A 216 3.99 -5.26 -3.09
CA TRP A 216 3.32 -4.64 -1.96
C TRP A 216 2.97 -3.21 -2.36
N ILE A 217 1.68 -2.91 -2.47
CA ILE A 217 1.17 -1.67 -3.05
C ILE A 217 0.48 -0.82 -2.00
N ALA A 218 0.91 0.43 -1.86
CA ALA A 218 0.18 1.44 -1.11
C ALA A 218 -0.91 2.07 -1.97
N HIS A 219 -2.14 2.01 -1.47
CA HIS A 219 -3.28 2.70 -2.05
C HIS A 219 -4.37 2.87 -1.00
N TYR A 220 -4.44 4.06 -0.43
CA TYR A 220 -5.32 4.35 0.69
C TYR A 220 -6.71 4.78 0.25
N HIS A 221 -7.68 4.59 1.16
CA HIS A 221 -9.04 5.11 1.02
C HIS A 221 -9.78 4.65 -0.24
N VAL A 222 -9.43 3.50 -0.76
CA VAL A 222 -10.12 2.86 -1.89
C VAL A 222 -10.81 1.58 -1.43
N PRO A 223 -11.92 1.19 -2.07
CA PRO A 223 -12.69 0.04 -1.65
C PRO A 223 -12.02 -1.30 -1.95
N ASP A 224 -11.16 -1.34 -2.93
CA ASP A 224 -10.36 -2.51 -3.30
C ASP A 224 -9.14 -2.08 -4.11
N LEU A 225 -8.08 -2.86 -4.05
CA LEU A 225 -6.88 -2.61 -4.85
C LEU A 225 -7.01 -3.28 -6.21
N THR A 226 -7.10 -2.44 -7.25
CA THR A 226 -7.01 -2.88 -8.65
C THR A 226 -5.74 -2.38 -9.28
N MET A 227 -5.01 -3.29 -9.91
CA MET A 227 -3.78 -2.94 -10.62
C MET A 227 -4.08 -2.37 -12.01
N PRO A 228 -3.29 -1.40 -12.50
CA PRO A 228 -3.58 -0.71 -13.77
C PRO A 228 -3.39 -1.61 -15.02
N ASP A 229 -2.71 -2.74 -14.89
CA ASP A 229 -2.37 -3.68 -15.97
C ASP A 229 -2.85 -5.11 -15.67
N ASP A 230 -3.84 -5.25 -14.79
CA ASP A 230 -4.40 -6.51 -14.33
C ASP A 230 -3.38 -7.49 -13.71
N SER A 231 -2.19 -7.00 -13.37
CA SER A 231 -1.19 -7.77 -12.62
C SER A 231 -1.70 -8.13 -11.22
N LYS A 232 -1.18 -9.22 -10.66
CA LYS A 232 -1.49 -9.59 -9.27
C LYS A 232 -0.63 -8.77 -8.31
N TRP A 233 -1.27 -8.27 -7.27
CA TRP A 233 -0.59 -7.78 -6.08
C TRP A 233 -0.58 -8.86 -5.00
N HIS A 234 0.33 -8.74 -4.02
CA HIS A 234 0.49 -9.72 -2.95
C HIS A 234 0.20 -9.11 -1.58
N PHE A 235 0.64 -7.88 -1.37
CA PHE A 235 0.35 -7.12 -0.15
C PHE A 235 -0.26 -5.77 -0.54
N TRP A 236 -1.19 -5.32 0.26
CA TRP A 236 -1.82 -4.01 0.08
C TRP A 236 -1.80 -3.22 1.38
N GLN A 237 -1.09 -2.09 1.38
CA GLN A 237 -1.13 -1.10 2.44
C GLN A 237 -2.35 -0.21 2.19
N HIS A 238 -3.39 -0.41 3.01
CA HIS A 238 -4.71 0.18 2.77
C HIS A 238 -5.03 1.35 3.70
N SER A 239 -4.24 1.57 4.75
CA SER A 239 -4.42 2.67 5.71
C SER A 239 -3.10 3.07 6.33
N ASP A 240 -2.96 4.37 6.62
CA ASP A 240 -1.83 5.03 7.29
C ASP A 240 -2.17 5.52 8.71
N ARG A 241 -3.32 5.12 9.28
CA ARG A 241 -3.90 5.71 10.49
C ARG A 241 -4.35 4.70 11.53
N GLY A 242 -3.90 3.47 11.42
CA GLY A 242 -4.32 2.44 12.35
C GLY A 242 -3.72 2.63 13.75
N THR A 243 -4.42 2.12 14.75
CA THR A 243 -3.92 2.01 16.13
C THR A 243 -3.78 0.54 16.51
N VAL A 244 -2.67 0.19 17.16
CA VAL A 244 -2.38 -1.17 17.60
C VAL A 244 -1.89 -1.15 19.04
N ASN A 245 -2.39 -2.05 19.88
CA ASN A 245 -1.91 -2.17 21.24
C ASN A 245 -0.40 -2.44 21.27
N GLY A 246 0.36 -1.63 21.98
CA GLY A 246 1.81 -1.74 22.02
C GLY A 246 2.55 -0.78 21.09
N ILE A 247 1.82 0.03 20.30
CA ILE A 247 2.34 1.12 19.48
C ILE A 247 1.60 2.39 19.87
N ASN A 248 2.33 3.45 20.14
CA ASN A 248 1.74 4.73 20.58
C ASN A 248 1.37 5.63 19.40
N GLU A 249 2.12 5.54 18.32
CA GLU A 249 1.91 6.34 17.11
C GLU A 249 0.99 5.63 16.11
N PRO A 250 0.35 6.35 15.18
CA PRO A 250 -0.35 5.74 14.07
C PRO A 250 0.55 4.78 13.29
N VAL A 251 -0.04 3.68 12.83
CA VAL A 251 0.68 2.64 12.11
C VAL A 251 -0.03 2.27 10.82
N ASP A 252 0.74 1.95 9.81
CA ASP A 252 0.27 1.51 8.52
C ASP A 252 -0.29 0.09 8.59
N PHE A 253 -1.49 -0.10 8.01
CA PHE A 253 -2.19 -1.38 7.98
C PHE A 253 -2.15 -2.02 6.62
N ASN A 254 -1.84 -3.31 6.64
CA ASN A 254 -1.63 -4.12 5.47
C ASN A 254 -2.53 -5.37 5.47
N VAL A 255 -2.89 -5.81 4.27
CA VAL A 255 -3.47 -7.14 4.05
C VAL A 255 -2.61 -7.93 3.06
N PHE A 256 -2.61 -9.25 3.19
CA PHE A 256 -2.01 -10.17 2.24
C PHE A 256 -3.09 -10.83 1.37
N TYR A 257 -2.83 -10.94 0.07
CA TYR A 257 -3.73 -11.61 -0.88
C TYR A 257 -3.55 -13.13 -0.83
N GLY A 258 -4.11 -13.73 0.21
CA GLY A 258 -4.04 -15.16 0.44
C GLY A 258 -4.36 -15.52 1.89
N ASP A 259 -4.16 -16.77 2.23
CA ASP A 259 -4.28 -17.29 3.58
C ASP A 259 -2.92 -17.38 4.30
N SER A 260 -2.94 -17.74 5.57
CA SER A 260 -1.71 -17.89 6.38
C SER A 260 -0.77 -18.96 5.82
N SER A 261 -1.30 -20.02 5.18
CA SER A 261 -0.47 -21.07 4.59
C SER A 261 0.28 -20.57 3.36
N THR A 262 -0.37 -19.75 2.56
CA THR A 262 0.23 -19.08 1.39
C THR A 262 1.29 -18.05 1.81
N LEU A 263 1.03 -17.29 2.89
CA LEU A 263 2.03 -16.39 3.47
C LEU A 263 3.28 -17.17 3.92
N GLN A 264 3.11 -18.32 4.60
CA GLN A 264 4.22 -19.15 5.05
C GLN A 264 5.07 -19.72 3.89
N LYS A 265 4.43 -20.05 2.75
CA LYS A 265 5.15 -20.51 1.55
C LYS A 265 5.97 -19.40 0.88
N LEU A 266 5.64 -18.14 1.13
CA LEU A 266 6.42 -17.00 0.66
C LEU A 266 7.66 -16.77 1.52
N CYS A 267 7.66 -17.20 2.78
CA CYS A 267 8.80 -17.06 3.68
C CYS A 267 10.00 -17.91 3.22
N LEU A 268 11.18 -17.48 3.65
CA LEU A 268 12.42 -18.25 3.45
C LEU A 268 12.31 -19.63 4.12
N PRO A 269 12.86 -20.67 3.47
CA PRO A 269 12.87 -22.03 3.99
C PRO A 269 13.73 -22.22 5.24
#